data_e2b9aed6308a91c943523a38ba8a6c2e
#
_entry.id   e2b9aed6308a91c943523a38ba8a6c2e
#
_cell.length_a   1.000
_cell.length_b   1.000
_cell.length_c   1.000
_cell.angle_alpha   90.00
_cell.angle_beta   90.00
_cell.angle_gamma   90.00
#
_symmetry.space_group_name_H-M   'P 1'
#
loop_
_entity.id
_entity.type
_entity.pdbx_description
1 polymer ?
#
loop_
_entity_poly.entity_id
_entity_poly.type
_entity_poly.pdbx_seq_one_letter_code
_entity_poly.pdbx_strand_id
1 'polypeptide(L)'
;MKQYIETNKERFFEELFSLLRIPSVSSLEQHKPDMQRCAERLVELLMEAGADEAAVYPTTGHPVVFGQKMVDPSLPTVLVYGHYDVQPVDPIELWHSDPFEPEIRDGAIYARGANDDKGQLFMHIKAFEFMVRNGGLKHNVKFILEGEEEIGSPSLAAWASENKERLAADIILVSDTTMISESVPSINCGMRGLSYVEVKVTGPNKDLHSGHYGGAVANPINVLCDMISSLIDKDGHITVKGFYDDVVVLSDEDRAKLSRAPFDLEEYKDFLDIKEVKGEAGYSTLERTGIRPCLDVNGIWGGYIGEGAKTVLPSVAHAKISMRLVPNQDSATITRLFSEHFKAIAPDYVKVEVIPHHGGDGFLIPISSPAYKAAEKAMTEVYGIEPVPSRGGGSIPILADLQRILGIDPLLMGFGLERDTIHSPNESYLLKQLFAGMEAIALFYRYY
;
A
#
# COMPACT_ATOMS: atom_id res chain seq x y z
N MET A 1 -21.94 -6.16 -19.04
CA MET A 1 -21.00 -7.00 -18.25
C MET A 1 -21.71 -8.08 -17.44
N LYS A 2 -22.78 -7.81 -16.69
CA LYS A 2 -23.49 -8.82 -15.85
C LYS A 2 -23.82 -10.13 -16.56
N GLN A 3 -24.48 -10.05 -17.73
CA GLN A 3 -24.80 -11.26 -18.51
C GLN A 3 -23.53 -12.03 -18.97
N TYR A 4 -22.44 -11.33 -19.27
CA TYR A 4 -21.19 -11.95 -19.66
C TYR A 4 -20.54 -12.70 -18.49
N ILE A 5 -20.59 -12.13 -17.28
CA ILE A 5 -20.14 -12.77 -16.05
C ILE A 5 -20.94 -14.05 -15.81
N GLU A 6 -22.26 -13.98 -15.79
CA GLU A 6 -23.13 -15.15 -15.55
C GLU A 6 -22.88 -16.28 -16.56
N THR A 7 -22.67 -15.95 -17.82
CA THR A 7 -22.41 -16.94 -18.88
C THR A 7 -21.02 -17.60 -18.76
N ASN A 8 -20.05 -16.89 -18.19
CA ASN A 8 -18.64 -17.33 -18.12
C ASN A 8 -18.17 -17.65 -16.70
N LYS A 9 -19.05 -17.64 -15.72
CA LYS A 9 -18.73 -17.69 -14.30
C LYS A 9 -17.83 -18.87 -13.91
N GLU A 10 -18.18 -20.08 -14.36
CA GLU A 10 -17.40 -21.29 -14.08
C GLU A 10 -15.99 -21.19 -14.67
N ARG A 11 -15.87 -20.71 -15.91
CA ARG A 11 -14.58 -20.47 -16.55
C ARG A 11 -13.75 -19.44 -15.78
N PHE A 12 -14.37 -18.35 -15.32
CA PHE A 12 -13.69 -17.33 -14.54
C PHE A 12 -13.16 -17.87 -13.21
N PHE A 13 -13.91 -18.73 -12.55
CA PHE A 13 -13.42 -19.38 -11.35
C PHE A 13 -12.23 -20.29 -11.63
N GLU A 14 -12.31 -21.15 -12.66
CA GLU A 14 -11.19 -22.03 -13.01
C GLU A 14 -9.92 -21.23 -13.37
N GLU A 15 -10.05 -20.14 -14.12
CA GLU A 15 -8.94 -19.27 -14.48
C GLU A 15 -8.35 -18.58 -13.25
N LEU A 16 -9.16 -17.99 -12.37
CA LEU A 16 -8.69 -17.37 -11.12
C LEU A 16 -8.06 -18.42 -10.20
N PHE A 17 -8.69 -19.56 -10.03
CA PHE A 17 -8.17 -20.64 -9.19
C PHE A 17 -6.84 -21.18 -9.72
N SER A 18 -6.64 -21.17 -11.03
CA SER A 18 -5.34 -21.54 -11.62
C SER A 18 -4.21 -20.59 -11.19
N LEU A 19 -4.49 -19.31 -10.92
CA LEU A 19 -3.53 -18.37 -10.35
C LEU A 19 -3.36 -18.57 -8.85
N LEU A 20 -4.46 -18.73 -8.11
CA LEU A 20 -4.45 -18.85 -6.65
C LEU A 20 -3.73 -20.12 -6.17
N ARG A 21 -3.77 -21.21 -6.97
CA ARG A 21 -3.04 -22.45 -6.68
C ARG A 21 -1.52 -22.32 -6.81
N ILE A 22 -1.02 -21.25 -7.39
CA ILE A 22 0.42 -21.04 -7.51
C ILE A 22 0.91 -20.25 -6.27
N PRO A 23 1.74 -20.83 -5.39
CA PRO A 23 2.22 -20.18 -4.18
C PRO A 23 3.36 -19.20 -4.51
N SER A 24 3.03 -18.10 -5.18
CA SER A 24 4.00 -17.07 -5.58
C SER A 24 4.40 -16.17 -4.41
N VAL A 25 5.02 -16.76 -3.39
CA VAL A 25 5.51 -16.04 -2.20
C VAL A 25 6.88 -15.44 -2.49
N SER A 26 6.92 -14.14 -2.77
CA SER A 26 8.14 -13.43 -3.24
C SER A 26 9.29 -13.44 -2.23
N SER A 27 8.97 -13.40 -0.94
CA SER A 27 9.96 -13.35 0.15
C SER A 27 10.71 -14.68 0.41
N LEU A 28 10.27 -15.79 -0.19
CA LEU A 28 10.80 -17.13 0.07
C LEU A 28 11.50 -17.72 -1.17
N GLU A 29 12.80 -18.00 -1.03
CA GLU A 29 13.67 -18.53 -2.09
C GLU A 29 13.11 -19.82 -2.74
N GLN A 30 12.47 -20.69 -1.95
CA GLN A 30 11.86 -21.93 -2.43
C GLN A 30 10.73 -21.71 -3.44
N HIS A 31 10.10 -20.54 -3.45
CA HIS A 31 9.00 -20.19 -4.35
C HIS A 31 9.44 -19.43 -5.61
N LYS A 32 10.74 -19.24 -5.85
CA LYS A 32 11.21 -18.66 -7.12
C LYS A 32 10.68 -19.35 -8.38
N PRO A 33 10.59 -20.71 -8.46
CA PRO A 33 9.97 -21.36 -9.60
C PRO A 33 8.47 -21.03 -9.73
N ASP A 34 7.80 -20.80 -8.61
CA ASP A 34 6.37 -20.46 -8.58
C ASP A 34 6.13 -19.04 -9.07
N MET A 35 7.03 -18.11 -8.76
CA MET A 35 7.01 -16.76 -9.31
C MET A 35 7.03 -16.78 -10.83
N GLN A 36 7.94 -17.56 -11.42
CA GLN A 36 8.02 -17.71 -12.88
C GLN A 36 6.76 -18.35 -13.46
N ARG A 37 6.23 -19.42 -12.84
CA ARG A 37 4.99 -20.08 -13.28
C ARG A 37 3.78 -19.13 -13.22
N CYS A 38 3.69 -18.30 -12.18
CA CYS A 38 2.60 -17.33 -12.05
C CYS A 38 2.68 -16.26 -13.15
N ALA A 39 3.88 -15.73 -13.42
CA ALA A 39 4.11 -14.80 -14.51
C ALA A 39 3.73 -15.40 -15.88
N GLU A 40 4.11 -16.64 -16.15
CA GLU A 40 3.76 -17.35 -17.39
C GLU A 40 2.24 -17.53 -17.51
N ARG A 41 1.57 -17.90 -16.41
CA ARG A 41 0.10 -18.06 -16.41
C ARG A 41 -0.62 -16.73 -16.69
N LEU A 42 -0.10 -15.62 -16.19
CA LEU A 42 -0.64 -14.29 -16.49
C LEU A 42 -0.47 -13.91 -17.96
N VAL A 43 0.67 -14.26 -18.58
CA VAL A 43 0.85 -14.09 -20.04
C VAL A 43 -0.22 -14.87 -20.81
N GLU A 44 -0.47 -16.12 -20.46
CA GLU A 44 -1.54 -16.92 -21.10
C GLU A 44 -2.90 -16.24 -20.96
N LEU A 45 -3.28 -15.82 -19.75
CA LEU A 45 -4.57 -15.17 -19.49
C LEU A 45 -4.72 -13.83 -20.26
N LEU A 46 -3.66 -13.03 -20.39
CA LEU A 46 -3.70 -11.81 -21.17
C LEU A 46 -3.88 -12.08 -22.66
N MET A 47 -3.18 -13.09 -23.20
CA MET A 47 -3.33 -13.50 -24.60
C MET A 47 -4.72 -14.08 -24.86
N GLU A 48 -5.25 -14.93 -23.99
CA GLU A 48 -6.61 -15.46 -24.04
C GLU A 48 -7.67 -14.35 -23.98
N ALA A 49 -7.42 -13.30 -23.19
CA ALA A 49 -8.29 -12.11 -23.09
C ALA A 49 -8.25 -11.23 -24.35
N GLY A 50 -7.26 -11.42 -25.24
CA GLY A 50 -7.16 -10.75 -26.54
C GLY A 50 -6.13 -9.61 -26.59
N ALA A 51 -5.10 -9.68 -25.75
CA ALA A 51 -3.91 -8.83 -25.91
C ALA A 51 -3.22 -9.11 -27.26
N ASP A 52 -2.61 -8.09 -27.85
CA ASP A 52 -1.85 -8.24 -29.09
C ASP A 52 -0.48 -8.88 -28.83
N GLU A 53 0.07 -8.62 -27.66
CA GLU A 53 1.28 -9.26 -27.13
C GLU A 53 1.25 -9.31 -25.61
N ALA A 54 1.86 -10.33 -25.03
CA ALA A 54 2.19 -10.42 -23.63
C ALA A 54 3.45 -11.27 -23.45
N ALA A 55 4.34 -10.87 -22.55
CA ALA A 55 5.59 -11.58 -22.28
C ALA A 55 6.09 -11.35 -20.86
N VAL A 56 6.90 -12.28 -20.39
CA VAL A 56 7.66 -12.20 -19.14
C VAL A 56 8.99 -11.52 -19.40
N TYR A 57 9.32 -10.50 -18.63
CA TYR A 57 10.58 -9.74 -18.70
C TYR A 57 11.40 -9.95 -17.41
N PRO A 58 12.65 -10.33 -17.54
CA PRO A 58 13.52 -10.49 -16.38
C PRO A 58 13.83 -9.12 -15.74
N THR A 59 13.98 -9.14 -14.43
CA THR A 59 14.50 -8.03 -13.63
C THR A 59 15.73 -8.50 -12.84
N THR A 60 16.22 -7.67 -11.93
CA THR A 60 17.26 -8.08 -10.97
C THR A 60 16.71 -9.00 -9.86
N GLY A 61 15.39 -9.06 -9.72
CA GLY A 61 14.67 -9.90 -8.76
C GLY A 61 13.64 -10.80 -9.46
N HIS A 62 12.37 -10.70 -9.06
CA HIS A 62 11.30 -11.46 -9.70
C HIS A 62 10.86 -10.79 -11.02
N PRO A 63 10.41 -11.59 -12.00
CA PRO A 63 10.10 -11.06 -13.33
C PRO A 63 8.88 -10.15 -13.35
N VAL A 64 8.82 -9.27 -14.35
CA VAL A 64 7.67 -8.44 -14.67
C VAL A 64 6.93 -9.03 -15.87
N VAL A 65 5.60 -9.07 -15.82
CA VAL A 65 4.77 -9.36 -16.99
C VAL A 65 4.35 -8.03 -17.63
N PHE A 66 4.62 -7.89 -18.92
CA PHE A 66 4.08 -6.81 -19.72
C PHE A 66 3.18 -7.37 -20.81
N GLY A 67 2.00 -6.77 -20.97
CA GLY A 67 1.10 -7.08 -22.07
C GLY A 67 0.46 -5.82 -22.62
N GLN A 68 0.03 -5.85 -23.89
CA GLN A 68 -0.67 -4.71 -24.46
C GLN A 68 -1.68 -5.07 -25.55
N LYS A 69 -2.64 -4.19 -25.73
CA LYS A 69 -3.51 -4.09 -26.90
C LYS A 69 -3.54 -2.66 -27.38
N MET A 70 -3.07 -2.45 -28.60
CA MET A 70 -3.06 -1.15 -29.27
C MET A 70 -4.22 -1.08 -30.27
N VAL A 71 -5.28 -0.36 -29.89
CA VAL A 71 -6.47 -0.17 -30.77
C VAL A 71 -6.18 0.85 -31.86
N ASP A 72 -5.67 2.02 -31.47
CA ASP A 72 -5.25 3.10 -32.36
C ASP A 72 -4.27 4.02 -31.60
N PRO A 73 -3.11 4.37 -32.18
CA PRO A 73 -2.13 5.24 -31.51
C PRO A 73 -2.65 6.63 -31.11
N SER A 74 -3.75 7.09 -31.68
CA SER A 74 -4.35 8.39 -31.36
C SER A 74 -5.29 8.34 -30.13
N LEU A 75 -5.64 7.14 -29.67
CA LEU A 75 -6.53 6.96 -28.53
C LEU A 75 -5.74 7.02 -27.21
N PRO A 76 -6.40 7.46 -26.12
CA PRO A 76 -5.81 7.39 -24.78
C PRO A 76 -5.35 5.97 -24.43
N THR A 77 -4.29 5.90 -23.64
CA THR A 77 -3.68 4.64 -23.20
C THR A 77 -3.86 4.50 -21.68
N VAL A 78 -4.45 3.39 -21.25
CA VAL A 78 -4.55 3.01 -19.84
C VAL A 78 -3.48 1.98 -19.53
N LEU A 79 -2.63 2.26 -18.56
CA LEU A 79 -1.65 1.32 -18.00
C LEU A 79 -2.27 0.69 -16.74
N VAL A 80 -2.59 -0.59 -16.80
CA VAL A 80 -3.04 -1.35 -15.64
C VAL A 80 -1.82 -1.83 -14.87
N TYR A 81 -1.77 -1.51 -13.59
CA TYR A 81 -0.79 -2.05 -12.65
C TYR A 81 -1.48 -3.04 -11.71
N GLY A 82 -0.76 -4.09 -11.33
CA GLY A 82 -1.10 -5.04 -10.29
C GLY A 82 0.09 -5.92 -9.95
N HIS A 83 -0.04 -6.72 -8.88
CA HIS A 83 1.02 -7.64 -8.51
C HIS A 83 0.51 -9.10 -8.41
N TYR A 84 1.42 -10.04 -8.57
CA TYR A 84 1.08 -11.46 -8.55
C TYR A 84 1.81 -12.23 -7.45
N ASP A 85 2.70 -11.58 -6.73
CA ASP A 85 3.26 -12.14 -5.52
C ASP A 85 2.27 -12.01 -4.36
N VAL A 86 2.52 -12.80 -3.32
CA VAL A 86 1.66 -12.88 -2.14
C VAL A 86 2.50 -13.02 -0.88
N GLN A 87 1.94 -12.60 0.26
CA GLN A 87 2.52 -12.79 1.58
C GLN A 87 2.65 -14.28 1.97
N PRO A 88 3.61 -14.62 2.84
CA PRO A 88 3.65 -15.93 3.50
C PRO A 88 2.32 -16.26 4.19
N VAL A 89 2.07 -17.55 4.35
CA VAL A 89 0.79 -18.05 4.91
C VAL A 89 0.83 -18.26 6.42
N ASP A 90 1.98 -18.02 7.05
CA ASP A 90 2.17 -18.23 8.49
C ASP A 90 1.27 -17.30 9.34
N PRO A 91 0.72 -17.80 10.44
CA PRO A 91 0.79 -19.18 10.93
C PRO A 91 -0.22 -20.12 10.24
N ILE A 92 0.28 -21.20 9.62
CA ILE A 92 -0.53 -22.11 8.78
C ILE A 92 -1.64 -22.82 9.58
N GLU A 93 -1.43 -23.06 10.87
CA GLU A 93 -2.39 -23.72 11.76
C GLU A 93 -3.66 -22.92 12.02
N LEU A 94 -3.70 -21.65 11.66
CA LEU A 94 -4.88 -20.80 11.77
C LEU A 94 -5.74 -20.77 10.50
N TRP A 95 -5.28 -21.39 9.42
CA TRP A 95 -6.09 -21.53 8.21
C TRP A 95 -7.13 -22.64 8.36
N HIS A 96 -8.36 -22.38 7.93
CA HIS A 96 -9.45 -23.36 7.94
C HIS A 96 -9.43 -24.30 6.74
N SER A 97 -8.71 -23.93 5.67
CA SER A 97 -8.49 -24.71 4.45
C SER A 97 -7.06 -24.43 3.96
N ASP A 98 -6.57 -25.25 3.01
CA ASP A 98 -5.27 -25.00 2.40
C ASP A 98 -5.24 -23.62 1.74
N PRO A 99 -4.29 -22.73 2.09
CA PRO A 99 -4.24 -21.36 1.56
C PRO A 99 -4.02 -21.28 0.05
N PHE A 100 -3.54 -22.34 -0.59
CA PHE A 100 -3.32 -22.41 -2.04
C PHE A 100 -4.26 -23.38 -2.75
N GLU A 101 -5.30 -23.88 -2.07
CA GLU A 101 -6.43 -24.57 -2.71
C GLU A 101 -7.70 -23.76 -2.49
N PRO A 102 -8.06 -22.88 -3.45
CA PRO A 102 -9.15 -21.91 -3.27
C PRO A 102 -10.50 -22.59 -3.09
N GLU A 103 -11.25 -22.16 -2.09
CA GLU A 103 -12.60 -22.63 -1.79
C GLU A 103 -13.61 -21.49 -1.81
N ILE A 104 -14.81 -21.77 -2.32
CA ILE A 104 -15.94 -20.84 -2.20
C ILE A 104 -16.78 -21.23 -0.99
N ARG A 105 -16.84 -20.35 0.00
CA ARG A 105 -17.67 -20.48 1.21
C ARG A 105 -18.40 -19.18 1.49
N ASP A 106 -19.65 -19.22 1.90
CA ASP A 106 -20.45 -18.07 2.33
C ASP A 106 -20.41 -16.88 1.36
N GLY A 107 -20.33 -17.15 0.06
CA GLY A 107 -20.27 -16.13 -0.98
C GLY A 107 -18.92 -15.43 -1.14
N ALA A 108 -17.86 -15.99 -0.59
CA ALA A 108 -16.47 -15.51 -0.73
C ALA A 108 -15.54 -16.63 -1.20
N ILE A 109 -14.47 -16.27 -1.90
CA ILE A 109 -13.32 -17.11 -2.21
C ILE A 109 -12.35 -17.00 -1.04
N TYR A 110 -11.89 -18.12 -0.51
CA TYR A 110 -10.86 -18.20 0.53
C TYR A 110 -9.59 -18.81 -0.07
N ALA A 111 -8.55 -18.01 -0.13
CA ALA A 111 -7.18 -18.41 -0.49
C ALA A 111 -6.21 -17.23 -0.24
N ARG A 112 -4.92 -17.50 -0.10
CA ARG A 112 -3.89 -16.47 -0.14
C ARG A 112 -3.82 -15.85 -1.54
N GLY A 113 -3.87 -14.50 -1.62
CA GLY A 113 -3.93 -13.75 -2.88
C GLY A 113 -5.35 -13.61 -3.46
N ALA A 114 -6.38 -14.09 -2.75
CA ALA A 114 -7.76 -13.99 -3.24
C ALA A 114 -8.21 -12.54 -3.39
N ASN A 115 -7.76 -11.65 -2.52
CA ASN A 115 -7.99 -10.22 -2.59
C ASN A 115 -6.70 -9.47 -2.99
N ASP A 116 -5.59 -9.79 -2.37
CA ASP A 116 -4.32 -9.09 -2.43
C ASP A 116 -3.25 -9.89 -3.20
N ASP A 117 -3.03 -9.62 -4.47
CA ASP A 117 -3.79 -8.79 -5.42
C ASP A 117 -4.32 -9.61 -6.61
N LYS A 118 -4.05 -10.95 -6.65
CA LYS A 118 -4.43 -11.80 -7.78
C LYS A 118 -5.91 -11.71 -8.14
N GLY A 119 -6.80 -11.63 -7.12
CA GLY A 119 -8.24 -11.49 -7.35
C GLY A 119 -8.60 -10.13 -7.93
N GLN A 120 -8.04 -9.04 -7.41
CA GLN A 120 -8.31 -7.70 -7.93
C GLN A 120 -7.65 -7.49 -9.30
N LEU A 121 -6.42 -7.97 -9.49
CA LEU A 121 -5.77 -8.00 -10.81
C LEU A 121 -6.61 -8.77 -11.85
N PHE A 122 -7.18 -9.92 -11.47
CA PHE A 122 -8.00 -10.73 -12.36
C PHE A 122 -9.24 -9.98 -12.86
N MET A 123 -9.81 -9.07 -12.06
CA MET A 123 -10.92 -8.23 -12.50
C MET A 123 -10.55 -7.39 -13.73
N HIS A 124 -9.34 -6.81 -13.74
CA HIS A 124 -8.85 -6.04 -14.88
C HIS A 124 -8.73 -6.90 -16.13
N ILE A 125 -8.19 -8.11 -16.02
CA ILE A 125 -8.06 -9.04 -17.15
C ILE A 125 -9.44 -9.38 -17.72
N LYS A 126 -10.46 -9.64 -16.85
CA LYS A 126 -11.81 -10.02 -17.32
C LYS A 126 -12.62 -8.83 -17.84
N ALA A 127 -12.46 -7.65 -17.28
CA ALA A 127 -13.04 -6.44 -17.83
C ALA A 127 -12.45 -6.11 -19.21
N PHE A 128 -11.13 -6.23 -19.36
CA PHE A 128 -10.44 -6.09 -20.64
C PHE A 128 -10.94 -7.12 -21.65
N GLU A 129 -11.00 -8.40 -21.31
CA GLU A 129 -11.53 -9.47 -22.15
C GLU A 129 -12.94 -9.14 -22.66
N PHE A 130 -13.82 -8.70 -21.76
CA PHE A 130 -15.18 -8.30 -22.12
C PHE A 130 -15.19 -7.15 -23.12
N MET A 131 -14.40 -6.10 -22.90
CA MET A 131 -14.33 -4.93 -23.78
C MET A 131 -13.79 -5.29 -25.16
N VAL A 132 -12.78 -6.16 -25.24
CA VAL A 132 -12.21 -6.64 -26.51
C VAL A 132 -13.24 -7.48 -27.27
N ARG A 133 -13.84 -8.49 -26.62
CA ARG A 133 -14.74 -9.44 -27.29
C ARG A 133 -16.07 -8.82 -27.72
N ASN A 134 -16.52 -7.76 -27.05
CA ASN A 134 -17.77 -7.07 -27.40
C ASN A 134 -17.55 -5.81 -28.24
N GLY A 135 -16.34 -5.55 -28.75
CA GLY A 135 -16.01 -4.40 -29.60
C GLY A 135 -16.19 -3.04 -28.93
N GLY A 136 -16.17 -2.99 -27.59
CA GLY A 136 -16.39 -1.78 -26.80
C GLY A 136 -15.11 -1.04 -26.42
N LEU A 137 -13.95 -1.62 -26.64
CA LEU A 137 -12.67 -1.03 -26.25
C LEU A 137 -12.32 0.14 -27.19
N LYS A 138 -12.22 1.35 -26.61
CA LYS A 138 -11.87 2.60 -27.32
C LYS A 138 -10.60 3.23 -26.76
N HIS A 139 -9.77 2.42 -26.13
CA HIS A 139 -8.50 2.83 -25.51
C HIS A 139 -7.42 1.84 -25.88
N ASN A 140 -6.19 2.30 -25.89
CA ASN A 140 -5.05 1.38 -25.80
C ASN A 140 -4.94 0.92 -24.36
N VAL A 141 -4.65 -0.34 -24.15
CA VAL A 141 -4.49 -0.90 -22.79
C VAL A 141 -3.16 -1.60 -22.71
N LYS A 142 -2.42 -1.25 -21.67
CA LYS A 142 -1.16 -1.90 -21.29
C LYS A 142 -1.29 -2.48 -19.90
N PHE A 143 -0.57 -3.56 -19.64
CA PHE A 143 -0.48 -4.20 -18.35
C PHE A 143 0.99 -4.24 -17.92
N ILE A 144 1.26 -3.85 -16.67
CA ILE A 144 2.52 -4.07 -15.99
C ILE A 144 2.20 -4.77 -14.68
N LEU A 145 2.63 -6.05 -14.56
CA LEU A 145 2.31 -6.90 -13.44
C LEU A 145 3.60 -7.36 -12.80
N GLU A 146 3.81 -7.00 -11.53
CA GLU A 146 5.05 -7.30 -10.83
C GLU A 146 4.94 -8.50 -9.88
N GLY A 147 6.08 -9.00 -9.44
CA GLY A 147 6.19 -10.09 -8.49
C GLY A 147 7.00 -9.72 -7.24
N GLU A 148 7.04 -8.44 -6.85
CA GLU A 148 7.85 -7.97 -5.72
C GLU A 148 7.15 -6.90 -4.86
N GLU A 149 5.83 -6.67 -5.04
CA GLU A 149 5.11 -5.64 -4.28
C GLU A 149 5.23 -5.92 -2.77
N GLU A 150 5.01 -7.15 -2.37
CA GLU A 150 4.99 -7.61 -0.98
C GLU A 150 6.37 -7.58 -0.29
N ILE A 151 7.42 -7.30 -1.05
CA ILE A 151 8.78 -7.06 -0.55
C ILE A 151 9.32 -5.66 -0.89
N GLY A 152 8.41 -4.75 -1.32
CA GLY A 152 8.69 -3.34 -1.55
C GLY A 152 9.21 -3.01 -2.95
N SER A 153 8.92 -3.81 -3.96
CA SER A 153 9.20 -3.57 -5.40
C SER A 153 10.64 -3.16 -5.73
N PRO A 154 11.66 -3.86 -5.21
CA PRO A 154 13.05 -3.41 -5.32
C PRO A 154 13.56 -3.30 -6.76
N SER A 155 12.98 -4.04 -7.70
CA SER A 155 13.43 -4.11 -9.09
C SER A 155 12.59 -3.29 -10.07
N LEU A 156 11.31 -3.03 -9.76
CA LEU A 156 10.37 -2.49 -10.74
C LEU A 156 10.69 -1.04 -11.14
N ALA A 157 11.10 -0.19 -10.20
CA ALA A 157 11.43 1.21 -10.50
C ALA A 157 12.57 1.34 -11.53
N ALA A 158 13.61 0.51 -11.41
CA ALA A 158 14.71 0.46 -12.37
C ALA A 158 14.23 -0.03 -13.73
N TRP A 159 13.49 -1.15 -13.76
CA TRP A 159 12.93 -1.71 -14.98
C TRP A 159 12.00 -0.72 -15.70
N ALA A 160 11.12 -0.04 -14.96
CA ALA A 160 10.22 0.98 -15.52
C ALA A 160 11.00 2.17 -16.11
N SER A 161 12.08 2.60 -15.46
CA SER A 161 12.95 3.67 -15.95
C SER A 161 13.60 3.34 -17.29
N GLU A 162 14.02 2.08 -17.47
CA GLU A 162 14.60 1.58 -18.72
C GLU A 162 13.56 1.35 -19.82
N ASN A 163 12.28 1.18 -19.45
CA ASN A 163 11.18 0.87 -20.37
C ASN A 163 10.12 1.99 -20.46
N LYS A 164 10.48 3.25 -20.20
CA LYS A 164 9.55 4.40 -20.23
C LYS A 164 8.69 4.50 -21.49
N GLU A 165 9.31 4.35 -22.66
CA GLU A 165 8.60 4.42 -23.94
C GLU A 165 7.55 3.30 -24.07
N ARG A 166 7.91 2.08 -23.64
CA ARG A 166 6.98 0.94 -23.62
C ARG A 166 5.80 1.20 -22.69
N LEU A 167 6.04 1.80 -21.51
CA LEU A 167 5.06 2.08 -20.49
C LEU A 167 4.29 3.39 -20.71
N ALA A 168 4.64 4.19 -21.73
CA ALA A 168 3.96 5.46 -21.98
C ALA A 168 2.43 5.28 -22.03
N ALA A 169 1.72 6.06 -21.22
CA ALA A 169 0.27 5.99 -21.02
C ALA A 169 -0.26 7.34 -20.53
N ASP A 170 -1.57 7.48 -20.41
CA ASP A 170 -2.24 8.70 -19.94
C ASP A 170 -2.68 8.59 -18.47
N ILE A 171 -2.84 7.36 -17.96
CA ILE A 171 -3.25 7.05 -16.60
C ILE A 171 -2.73 5.67 -16.17
N ILE A 172 -2.40 5.49 -14.90
CA ILE A 172 -2.18 4.17 -14.28
C ILE A 172 -3.48 3.79 -13.56
N LEU A 173 -4.05 2.64 -13.88
CA LEU A 173 -5.25 2.11 -13.23
C LEU A 173 -4.88 0.93 -12.31
N VAL A 174 -5.30 1.00 -11.05
CA VAL A 174 -4.91 0.06 -9.98
C VAL A 174 -6.14 -0.35 -9.20
N SER A 175 -6.20 -1.59 -8.73
CA SER A 175 -7.25 -2.05 -7.80
C SER A 175 -6.73 -2.61 -6.47
N ASP A 176 -5.44 -2.52 -6.23
CA ASP A 176 -4.75 -3.00 -5.03
C ASP A 176 -5.05 -2.11 -3.80
N THR A 177 -6.32 -2.07 -3.38
CA THR A 177 -6.78 -1.30 -2.21
C THR A 177 -8.21 -1.70 -1.81
N THR A 178 -8.71 -1.10 -0.72
CA THR A 178 -10.02 -1.40 -0.15
C THR A 178 -11.02 -0.27 -0.35
N MET A 179 -12.32 -0.62 -0.35
CA MET A 179 -13.44 0.31 -0.17
C MET A 179 -13.72 0.54 1.33
N ILE A 180 -14.46 1.58 1.64
CA ILE A 180 -14.91 1.87 3.02
C ILE A 180 -15.79 0.73 3.54
N SER A 181 -16.77 0.26 2.76
CA SER A 181 -17.59 -0.91 3.10
C SER A 181 -18.29 -1.46 1.86
N GLU A 182 -19.00 -2.59 1.98
CA GLU A 182 -19.81 -3.16 0.90
C GLU A 182 -20.90 -2.22 0.37
N SER A 183 -21.39 -1.31 1.19
CA SER A 183 -22.45 -0.37 0.87
C SER A 183 -21.96 1.05 0.61
N VAL A 184 -20.72 1.35 0.90
CA VAL A 184 -20.11 2.68 0.72
C VAL A 184 -18.86 2.54 -0.14
N PRO A 185 -19.01 2.63 -1.49
CA PRO A 185 -17.88 2.60 -2.39
C PRO A 185 -16.99 3.83 -2.17
N SER A 186 -15.69 3.65 -2.36
CA SER A 186 -14.73 4.75 -2.33
C SER A 186 -13.72 4.64 -3.45
N ILE A 187 -13.20 5.79 -3.86
CA ILE A 187 -12.07 5.88 -4.78
C ILE A 187 -10.91 6.48 -3.99
N ASN A 188 -9.81 5.75 -3.92
CA ASN A 188 -8.64 6.24 -3.24
C ASN A 188 -7.92 7.26 -4.12
N CYS A 189 -7.98 8.53 -3.73
CA CYS A 189 -7.41 9.65 -4.48
C CYS A 189 -6.01 10.05 -4.01
N GLY A 190 -5.39 9.28 -3.11
CA GLY A 190 -4.02 9.50 -2.68
C GLY A 190 -3.63 8.59 -1.53
N MET A 191 -2.35 8.30 -1.44
CA MET A 191 -1.76 7.50 -0.38
C MET A 191 -0.64 8.25 0.32
N ARG A 192 -0.42 7.93 1.59
CA ARG A 192 0.68 8.50 2.36
C ARG A 192 2.00 7.86 1.94
N GLY A 193 3.06 8.66 2.02
CA GLY A 193 4.43 8.16 1.92
C GLY A 193 4.94 7.61 3.25
N LEU A 194 6.19 7.18 3.24
CA LEU A 194 6.89 6.61 4.38
C LEU A 194 8.34 7.08 4.40
N SER A 195 8.83 7.44 5.59
CA SER A 195 10.25 7.50 5.91
C SER A 195 10.50 6.64 7.15
N TYR A 196 11.38 5.67 7.05
CA TYR A 196 11.68 4.73 8.13
C TYR A 196 13.16 4.78 8.50
N VAL A 197 13.45 4.95 9.78
CA VAL A 197 14.81 5.11 10.29
C VAL A 197 15.03 4.27 11.56
N GLU A 198 16.28 3.90 11.80
CA GLU A 198 16.74 3.43 13.11
C GLU A 198 17.62 4.52 13.73
N VAL A 199 17.45 4.78 15.01
CA VAL A 199 18.31 5.65 15.80
C VAL A 199 19.05 4.86 16.84
N LYS A 200 20.32 5.24 17.06
CA LYS A 200 21.20 4.62 18.05
C LYS A 200 21.84 5.72 18.91
N VAL A 201 21.64 5.62 20.21
CA VAL A 201 22.25 6.49 21.22
C VAL A 201 23.30 5.71 21.97
N THR A 202 24.56 6.17 21.91
CA THR A 202 25.70 5.55 22.57
C THR A 202 26.19 6.45 23.70
N GLY A 203 26.25 5.91 24.91
CA GLY A 203 26.78 6.57 26.11
C GLY A 203 28.21 6.10 26.45
N PRO A 204 28.42 5.41 27.58
CA PRO A 204 29.72 4.91 27.97
C PRO A 204 30.22 3.82 27.01
N ASN A 205 31.52 3.54 27.05
CA ASN A 205 32.17 2.54 26.17
C ASN A 205 31.85 1.08 26.51
N LYS A 206 31.13 0.84 27.59
CA LYS A 206 30.68 -0.46 28.08
C LYS A 206 29.53 -0.32 29.05
N ASP A 207 28.83 -1.40 29.32
CA ASP A 207 27.82 -1.46 30.37
C ASP A 207 28.46 -1.26 31.74
N LEU A 208 27.78 -0.45 32.59
CA LEU A 208 28.29 -0.04 33.88
C LEU A 208 27.36 -0.49 35.01
N HIS A 209 27.90 -0.65 36.21
CA HIS A 209 27.12 -0.93 37.42
C HIS A 209 26.34 0.35 37.82
N SER A 210 24.99 0.29 37.81
CA SER A 210 24.15 1.46 38.08
C SER A 210 24.33 2.06 39.46
N GLY A 211 24.65 1.25 40.46
CA GLY A 211 24.94 1.72 41.82
C GLY A 211 26.24 2.51 41.97
N HIS A 212 27.21 2.32 41.08
CA HIS A 212 28.47 3.03 41.11
C HIS A 212 28.51 4.27 40.21
N TYR A 213 27.78 4.21 39.07
CA TYR A 213 27.83 5.25 38.04
C TYR A 213 26.51 5.99 37.82
N GLY A 214 25.40 5.49 38.41
CA GLY A 214 24.10 6.14 38.31
C GLY A 214 24.12 7.53 38.91
N GLY A 215 23.54 8.50 38.19
CA GLY A 215 23.58 9.93 38.56
C GLY A 215 24.86 10.66 38.13
N ALA A 216 25.93 9.95 37.73
CA ALA A 216 27.16 10.50 37.27
C ALA A 216 27.43 10.32 35.77
N VAL A 217 26.93 9.22 35.21
CA VAL A 217 27.06 8.89 33.78
C VAL A 217 25.68 8.80 33.14
N ALA A 218 25.55 9.33 31.95
CA ALA A 218 24.28 9.27 31.21
C ALA A 218 23.86 7.85 30.90
N ASN A 219 22.57 7.56 31.10
CA ASN A 219 21.94 6.32 30.64
C ASN A 219 21.37 6.55 29.23
N PRO A 220 21.88 5.88 28.19
CA PRO A 220 21.39 6.05 26.82
C PRO A 220 19.90 5.79 26.64
N ILE A 221 19.28 4.91 27.44
CA ILE A 221 17.83 4.67 27.39
C ILE A 221 17.09 5.94 27.83
N ASN A 222 17.46 6.53 28.97
CA ASN A 222 16.81 7.75 29.46
C ASN A 222 16.95 8.90 28.44
N VAL A 223 18.17 9.09 27.91
CA VAL A 223 18.42 10.10 26.89
C VAL A 223 17.58 9.85 25.64
N LEU A 224 17.51 8.61 25.15
CA LEU A 224 16.69 8.23 23.98
C LEU A 224 15.20 8.52 24.24
N CYS A 225 14.68 8.18 25.43
CA CYS A 225 13.29 8.45 25.79
C CYS A 225 12.99 9.96 25.81
N ASP A 226 13.88 10.77 26.37
CA ASP A 226 13.74 12.23 26.40
C ASP A 226 13.76 12.82 24.98
N MET A 227 14.70 12.38 24.14
CA MET A 227 14.78 12.78 22.74
C MET A 227 13.50 12.41 21.96
N ILE A 228 13.02 11.17 22.08
CA ILE A 228 11.77 10.73 21.45
C ILE A 228 10.58 11.55 21.94
N SER A 229 10.48 11.79 23.25
CA SER A 229 9.38 12.57 23.82
C SER A 229 9.35 14.00 23.30
N SER A 230 10.48 14.56 22.89
CA SER A 230 10.57 15.91 22.35
C SER A 230 10.16 16.01 20.88
N LEU A 231 10.04 14.89 20.15
CA LEU A 231 9.67 14.88 18.72
C LEU A 231 8.21 15.24 18.43
N ILE A 232 7.35 15.17 19.44
CA ILE A 232 5.93 15.50 19.31
C ILE A 232 5.55 16.42 20.48
N ASP A 233 4.96 17.55 20.17
CA ASP A 233 4.50 18.50 21.20
C ASP A 233 3.16 18.08 21.84
N LYS A 234 2.69 18.90 22.80
CA LYS A 234 1.43 18.65 23.53
C LYS A 234 0.18 18.63 22.63
N ASP A 235 0.24 19.30 21.48
CA ASP A 235 -0.86 19.39 20.53
C ASP A 235 -0.77 18.31 19.42
N GLY A 236 0.19 17.38 19.55
CA GLY A 236 0.41 16.27 18.62
C GLY A 236 1.16 16.68 17.36
N HIS A 237 1.78 17.88 17.34
CA HIS A 237 2.53 18.38 16.21
C HIS A 237 3.97 17.89 16.25
N ILE A 238 4.52 17.43 15.11
CA ILE A 238 5.90 16.96 15.00
C ILE A 238 6.84 18.17 15.05
N THR A 239 7.83 18.13 15.95
CA THR A 239 8.72 19.27 16.23
C THR A 239 9.94 19.33 15.33
N VAL A 240 10.12 18.36 14.42
CA VAL A 240 11.24 18.35 13.48
C VAL A 240 11.18 19.60 12.60
N LYS A 241 12.24 20.42 12.62
CA LYS A 241 12.28 21.68 11.89
C LYS A 241 12.16 21.44 10.37
N GLY A 242 11.24 22.15 9.72
CA GLY A 242 10.97 22.03 8.29
C GLY A 242 10.07 20.84 7.90
N PHE A 243 9.62 20.04 8.87
CA PHE A 243 8.83 18.84 8.60
C PHE A 243 7.51 19.13 7.87
N TYR A 244 6.89 20.29 8.16
CA TYR A 244 5.60 20.68 7.60
C TYR A 244 5.69 21.67 6.42
N ASP A 245 6.91 22.03 5.96
CA ASP A 245 7.07 23.10 4.96
C ASP A 245 6.34 22.79 3.64
N ASP A 246 6.30 21.50 3.24
CA ASP A 246 5.64 21.04 2.01
C ASP A 246 4.24 20.44 2.27
N VAL A 247 3.74 20.45 3.51
CA VAL A 247 2.43 19.91 3.85
C VAL A 247 1.33 20.87 3.40
N VAL A 248 0.49 20.43 2.46
CA VAL A 248 -0.64 21.21 1.98
C VAL A 248 -1.73 21.29 3.04
N VAL A 249 -2.11 22.51 3.42
CA VAL A 249 -3.28 22.75 4.24
C VAL A 249 -4.52 22.79 3.32
N LEU A 250 -5.41 21.81 3.49
CA LEU A 250 -6.63 21.72 2.69
C LEU A 250 -7.61 22.84 3.07
N SER A 251 -8.38 23.29 2.08
CA SER A 251 -9.52 24.19 2.31
C SER A 251 -10.61 23.49 3.13
N ASP A 252 -11.47 24.27 3.81
CA ASP A 252 -12.62 23.73 4.54
C ASP A 252 -13.57 22.95 3.61
N GLU A 253 -13.70 23.38 2.35
CA GLU A 253 -14.49 22.66 1.34
C GLU A 253 -13.92 21.28 1.03
N ASP A 254 -12.60 21.16 0.85
CA ASP A 254 -11.95 19.87 0.56
C ASP A 254 -11.95 18.96 1.79
N ARG A 255 -11.76 19.53 2.99
CA ARG A 255 -11.93 18.79 4.25
C ARG A 255 -13.35 18.24 4.39
N ALA A 256 -14.38 19.04 4.07
CA ALA A 256 -15.77 18.61 4.11
C ALA A 256 -16.06 17.48 3.11
N LYS A 257 -15.44 17.48 1.92
CA LYS A 257 -15.60 16.39 0.94
C LYS A 257 -15.01 15.07 1.46
N LEU A 258 -13.83 15.12 2.07
CA LEU A 258 -13.17 13.93 2.66
C LEU A 258 -13.92 13.42 3.91
N SER A 259 -14.58 14.31 4.65
CA SER A 259 -15.40 13.97 5.83
C SER A 259 -16.75 13.32 5.47
N ARG A 260 -17.07 13.14 4.18
CA ARG A 260 -18.28 12.41 3.74
C ARG A 260 -18.18 10.89 4.02
N ALA A 261 -16.97 10.38 4.26
CA ALA A 261 -16.80 9.00 4.68
C ALA A 261 -17.53 8.76 6.01
N PRO A 262 -18.42 7.78 6.09
CA PRO A 262 -19.07 7.45 7.35
C PRO A 262 -18.01 7.01 8.37
N PHE A 263 -18.04 7.63 9.53
CA PHE A 263 -17.11 7.31 10.61
C PHE A 263 -17.83 7.57 11.94
N ASP A 264 -17.98 6.51 12.73
CA ASP A 264 -18.46 6.60 14.11
C ASP A 264 -17.28 6.45 15.08
N LEU A 265 -17.00 7.51 15.83
CA LEU A 265 -15.87 7.53 16.76
C LEU A 265 -16.06 6.56 17.94
N GLU A 266 -17.28 6.37 18.40
CA GLU A 266 -17.53 5.46 19.52
C GLU A 266 -17.41 4.01 19.08
N GLU A 267 -17.96 3.65 17.92
CA GLU A 267 -17.77 2.33 17.30
C GLU A 267 -16.28 2.03 17.06
N TYR A 268 -15.52 3.02 16.57
CA TYR A 268 -14.07 2.90 16.36
C TYR A 268 -13.32 2.67 17.67
N LYS A 269 -13.69 3.38 18.74
CA LYS A 269 -13.08 3.20 20.06
C LYS A 269 -13.42 1.83 20.66
N ASP A 270 -14.67 1.39 20.52
CA ASP A 270 -15.13 0.09 21.00
C ASP A 270 -14.44 -1.05 20.26
N PHE A 271 -14.30 -0.94 18.93
CA PHE A 271 -13.60 -1.94 18.10
C PHE A 271 -12.14 -2.12 18.52
N LEU A 272 -11.46 -1.03 18.87
CA LEU A 272 -10.05 -1.04 19.29
C LEU A 272 -9.83 -1.24 20.80
N ASP A 273 -10.90 -1.34 21.60
CA ASP A 273 -10.86 -1.38 23.07
C ASP A 273 -10.04 -0.23 23.68
N ILE A 274 -10.26 1.00 23.17
CA ILE A 274 -9.58 2.22 23.63
C ILE A 274 -10.59 3.23 24.18
N LYS A 275 -10.17 4.00 25.19
CA LYS A 275 -11.02 5.02 25.80
C LYS A 275 -11.06 6.32 24.98
N GLU A 276 -9.93 6.72 24.42
CA GLU A 276 -9.76 7.98 23.68
C GLU A 276 -8.81 7.82 22.51
N VAL A 277 -9.02 8.62 21.46
CA VAL A 277 -8.09 8.76 20.34
C VAL A 277 -7.06 9.84 20.63
N LYS A 278 -5.85 9.68 20.06
CA LYS A 278 -4.76 10.65 20.17
C LYS A 278 -4.27 11.04 18.77
N GLY A 279 -3.79 12.26 18.62
CA GLY A 279 -3.16 12.75 17.38
C GLY A 279 -3.16 14.27 17.34
N GLU A 280 -2.82 14.84 16.17
CA GLU A 280 -2.68 16.27 15.96
C GLU A 280 -3.99 17.00 16.24
N ALA A 281 -3.92 18.06 17.05
CA ALA A 281 -5.06 18.90 17.42
C ALA A 281 -5.67 19.62 16.20
N GLY A 282 -7.00 19.80 16.20
CA GLY A 282 -7.71 20.47 15.10
C GLY A 282 -8.04 19.58 13.90
N TYR A 283 -7.71 18.29 13.96
CA TYR A 283 -8.03 17.31 12.91
C TYR A 283 -8.82 16.13 13.47
N SER A 284 -9.78 15.64 12.70
CA SER A 284 -10.53 14.42 13.02
C SER A 284 -9.66 13.17 12.86
N THR A 285 -10.12 12.01 13.37
CA THR A 285 -9.41 10.74 13.23
C THR A 285 -9.14 10.38 11.76
N LEU A 286 -10.14 10.53 10.88
CA LEU A 286 -9.97 10.29 9.44
C LEU A 286 -8.95 11.24 8.80
N GLU A 287 -8.94 12.50 9.20
CA GLU A 287 -7.95 13.44 8.68
C GLU A 287 -6.53 13.11 9.15
N ARG A 288 -6.36 12.71 10.41
CA ARG A 288 -5.05 12.30 10.96
C ARG A 288 -4.48 11.08 10.23
N THR A 289 -5.33 10.15 9.81
CA THR A 289 -4.89 8.95 9.11
C THR A 289 -4.74 9.10 7.60
N GLY A 290 -5.37 10.13 6.99
CA GLY A 290 -5.39 10.31 5.53
C GLY A 290 -4.64 11.54 5.00
N ILE A 291 -4.74 12.68 5.69
CA ILE A 291 -4.24 13.98 5.18
C ILE A 291 -3.21 14.66 6.07
N ARG A 292 -2.89 14.05 7.22
CA ARG A 292 -1.85 14.56 8.11
C ARG A 292 -0.70 13.56 8.23
N PRO A 293 0.54 14.05 8.32
CA PRO A 293 1.66 13.18 8.61
C PRO A 293 1.63 12.74 10.07
N CYS A 294 2.28 11.63 10.39
CA CYS A 294 2.48 11.20 11.77
C CYS A 294 3.90 10.63 11.96
N LEU A 295 4.31 10.54 13.22
CA LEU A 295 5.57 9.94 13.64
C LEU A 295 5.28 8.93 14.75
N ASP A 296 5.72 7.68 14.56
CA ASP A 296 5.51 6.60 15.49
C ASP A 296 6.80 5.83 15.79
N VAL A 297 6.96 5.41 17.04
CA VAL A 297 8.05 4.53 17.47
C VAL A 297 7.57 3.09 17.34
N ASN A 298 8.15 2.36 16.39
CA ASN A 298 7.78 0.97 16.08
C ASN A 298 8.51 -0.05 16.95
N GLY A 299 9.64 0.34 17.55
CA GLY A 299 10.41 -0.51 18.45
C GLY A 299 11.43 0.32 19.22
N ILE A 300 11.68 -0.09 20.46
CA ILE A 300 12.72 0.51 21.32
C ILE A 300 13.39 -0.62 22.10
N TRP A 301 14.73 -0.61 22.18
CA TRP A 301 15.46 -1.62 22.95
C TRP A 301 16.79 -1.06 23.45
N GLY A 302 17.29 -1.75 24.49
CA GLY A 302 18.56 -1.46 25.16
C GLY A 302 18.54 -2.02 26.57
N GLY A 303 19.71 -2.09 27.19
CA GLY A 303 19.83 -2.59 28.56
C GLY A 303 19.57 -4.09 28.68
N TYR A 304 19.14 -4.51 29.87
CA TYR A 304 18.87 -5.90 30.17
C TYR A 304 17.41 -6.24 30.03
N ILE A 305 17.09 -7.21 29.19
CA ILE A 305 15.74 -7.71 28.90
C ILE A 305 15.55 -9.19 29.25
N GLY A 306 16.57 -9.82 29.88
CA GLY A 306 16.49 -11.22 30.30
C GLY A 306 15.71 -11.40 31.61
N GLU A 307 15.56 -12.65 32.03
CA GLU A 307 14.87 -12.99 33.27
C GLU A 307 15.60 -12.43 34.51
N GLY A 308 14.82 -11.94 35.48
CA GLY A 308 15.33 -11.38 36.73
C GLY A 308 15.80 -9.92 36.60
N ALA A 309 16.44 -9.42 37.64
CA ALA A 309 16.93 -8.05 37.71
C ALA A 309 18.45 -7.95 37.47
N LYS A 310 18.88 -6.94 36.69
CA LYS A 310 20.27 -6.58 36.52
C LYS A 310 20.44 -5.08 36.67
N THR A 311 21.17 -4.66 37.68
CA THR A 311 21.41 -3.23 37.97
C THR A 311 22.49 -2.65 37.04
N VAL A 312 22.13 -2.38 35.79
CA VAL A 312 23.02 -1.96 34.72
C VAL A 312 22.66 -0.59 34.17
N LEU A 313 23.66 0.20 33.84
CA LEU A 313 23.63 1.33 32.90
C LEU A 313 24.12 0.80 31.57
N PRO A 314 23.27 0.66 30.55
CA PRO A 314 23.71 0.16 29.26
C PRO A 314 24.65 1.14 28.56
N SER A 315 25.46 0.63 27.65
CA SER A 315 26.32 1.43 26.80
C SER A 315 25.61 2.02 25.59
N VAL A 316 24.47 1.43 25.19
CA VAL A 316 23.74 1.79 23.97
C VAL A 316 22.24 1.56 24.12
N ALA A 317 21.46 2.38 23.44
CA ALA A 317 20.01 2.20 23.24
C ALA A 317 19.63 2.47 21.79
N HIS A 318 18.57 1.84 21.32
CA HIS A 318 18.10 1.92 19.95
C HIS A 318 16.59 2.19 19.89
N ALA A 319 16.13 2.82 18.82
CA ALA A 319 14.72 2.84 18.45
C ALA A 319 14.53 2.77 16.94
N LYS A 320 13.44 2.17 16.51
CA LYS A 320 12.94 2.22 15.14
C LYS A 320 11.78 3.20 15.09
N ILE A 321 11.82 4.12 14.13
CA ILE A 321 10.87 5.22 14.02
C ILE A 321 10.39 5.30 12.57
N SER A 322 9.08 5.32 12.40
CA SER A 322 8.43 5.56 11.10
C SER A 322 7.75 6.91 11.10
N MET A 323 7.82 7.59 9.97
CA MET A 323 7.08 8.81 9.68
C MET A 323 6.20 8.56 8.47
N ARG A 324 4.88 8.62 8.65
CA ARG A 324 3.95 8.62 7.51
C ARG A 324 3.88 10.03 6.95
N LEU A 325 4.08 10.14 5.65
CA LEU A 325 4.21 11.40 4.94
C LEU A 325 2.94 11.68 4.13
N VAL A 326 2.61 12.93 3.90
CA VAL A 326 1.52 13.30 3.00
C VAL A 326 2.07 13.71 1.63
N PRO A 327 1.25 13.70 0.56
CA PRO A 327 1.68 14.15 -0.76
C PRO A 327 2.41 15.51 -0.70
N ASN A 328 3.43 15.68 -1.51
CA ASN A 328 4.42 16.74 -1.60
C ASN A 328 5.58 16.68 -0.58
N GLN A 329 5.52 15.87 0.47
CA GLN A 329 6.68 15.60 1.29
C GLN A 329 7.57 14.57 0.59
N ASP A 330 8.80 14.97 0.26
CA ASP A 330 9.84 14.08 -0.28
C ASP A 330 10.45 13.26 0.85
N SER A 331 10.40 11.94 0.74
CA SER A 331 10.81 11.01 1.80
C SER A 331 12.30 11.11 2.14
N ALA A 332 13.15 11.36 1.15
CA ALA A 332 14.59 11.54 1.36
C ALA A 332 14.86 12.86 2.10
N THR A 333 14.15 13.93 1.75
CA THR A 333 14.22 15.22 2.45
C THR A 333 13.79 15.10 3.90
N ILE A 334 12.64 14.44 4.16
CA ILE A 334 12.15 14.23 5.53
C ILE A 334 13.14 13.38 6.35
N THR A 335 13.69 12.31 5.76
CA THR A 335 14.72 11.47 6.40
C THR A 335 15.94 12.32 6.79
N ARG A 336 16.39 13.23 5.92
CA ARG A 336 17.48 14.16 6.19
C ARG A 336 17.13 15.14 7.31
N LEU A 337 15.98 15.80 7.24
CA LEU A 337 15.52 16.76 8.25
C LEU A 337 15.40 16.11 9.63
N PHE A 338 14.81 14.90 9.69
CA PHE A 338 14.75 14.11 10.91
C PHE A 338 16.16 13.83 11.46
N SER A 339 17.07 13.37 10.60
CA SER A 339 18.45 13.03 11.00
C SER A 339 19.20 14.23 11.54
N GLU A 340 19.07 15.38 10.91
CA GLU A 340 19.68 16.64 11.35
C GLU A 340 19.09 17.10 12.68
N HIS A 341 17.77 17.09 12.80
CA HIS A 341 17.06 17.48 14.02
C HIS A 341 17.42 16.56 15.19
N PHE A 342 17.33 15.23 14.98
CA PHE A 342 17.60 14.24 16.03
C PHE A 342 19.03 14.30 16.55
N LYS A 343 20.00 14.58 15.67
CA LYS A 343 21.39 14.83 16.07
C LYS A 343 21.54 16.19 16.80
N ALA A 344 20.80 17.21 16.39
CA ALA A 344 20.89 18.55 16.98
C ALA A 344 20.30 18.64 18.41
N ILE A 345 19.27 17.83 18.72
CA ILE A 345 18.69 17.76 20.07
C ILE A 345 19.47 16.84 21.02
N ALA A 346 20.46 16.12 20.51
CA ALA A 346 21.27 15.22 21.32
C ALA A 346 22.17 16.01 22.28
N PRO A 347 22.21 15.67 23.58
CA PRO A 347 23.15 16.30 24.49
C PRO A 347 24.59 15.85 24.21
N ASP A 348 25.57 16.73 24.49
CA ASP A 348 26.97 16.52 24.15
C ASP A 348 27.62 15.29 24.81
N TYR A 349 27.01 14.73 25.85
CA TYR A 349 27.53 13.60 26.59
C TYR A 349 27.11 12.21 26.01
N VAL A 350 26.44 12.18 24.84
CA VAL A 350 26.13 10.94 24.10
C VAL A 350 26.51 11.10 22.62
N LYS A 351 26.64 9.97 21.93
CA LYS A 351 26.77 9.94 20.46
C LYS A 351 25.48 9.41 19.85
N VAL A 352 25.03 10.06 18.78
CA VAL A 352 23.80 9.69 18.08
C VAL A 352 24.12 9.33 16.62
N GLU A 353 23.62 8.19 16.21
CA GLU A 353 23.61 7.73 14.81
C GLU A 353 22.14 7.61 14.36
N VAL A 354 21.85 8.08 13.15
CA VAL A 354 20.56 7.84 12.48
C VAL A 354 20.85 7.04 11.22
N ILE A 355 20.23 5.89 11.09
CA ILE A 355 20.43 4.92 10.03
C ILE A 355 19.13 4.89 9.21
N PRO A 356 19.12 5.46 8.00
CA PRO A 356 17.98 5.35 7.10
C PRO A 356 17.76 3.88 6.69
N HIS A 357 16.50 3.47 6.65
CA HIS A 357 16.10 2.18 6.12
C HIS A 357 15.45 2.38 4.74
N HIS A 358 14.15 2.20 4.64
CA HIS A 358 13.38 2.36 3.41
C HIS A 358 12.41 3.54 3.53
N GLY A 359 11.92 3.99 2.39
CA GLY A 359 10.95 5.06 2.31
C GLY A 359 10.37 5.14 0.90
N GLY A 360 9.34 5.93 0.76
CA GLY A 360 8.72 6.24 -0.52
C GLY A 360 7.82 7.45 -0.37
N ASP A 361 7.62 8.16 -1.46
CA ASP A 361 6.80 9.36 -1.46
C ASP A 361 5.31 9.01 -1.43
N GLY A 362 4.48 9.93 -0.98
CA GLY A 362 3.06 9.85 -1.16
C GLY A 362 2.66 10.35 -2.55
N PHE A 363 1.48 9.97 -3.00
CA PHE A 363 0.94 10.49 -4.26
C PHE A 363 -0.50 10.99 -4.09
N LEU A 364 -0.96 11.78 -5.05
CA LEU A 364 -2.31 12.33 -5.09
C LEU A 364 -2.77 12.42 -6.55
N ILE A 365 -4.03 12.06 -6.79
CA ILE A 365 -4.74 12.37 -8.03
C ILE A 365 -5.82 13.42 -7.77
N PRO A 366 -5.95 14.46 -8.62
CA PRO A 366 -7.04 15.42 -8.47
C PRO A 366 -8.41 14.78 -8.71
N ILE A 367 -9.36 14.98 -7.80
CA ILE A 367 -10.74 14.50 -7.94
C ILE A 367 -11.51 15.17 -9.10
N SER A 368 -10.95 16.22 -9.68
CA SER A 368 -11.44 16.88 -10.91
C SER A 368 -10.89 16.26 -12.20
N SER A 369 -9.94 15.31 -12.11
CA SER A 369 -9.34 14.70 -13.29
C SER A 369 -10.35 13.91 -14.11
N PRO A 370 -10.21 13.82 -15.44
CA PRO A 370 -11.11 13.03 -16.28
C PRO A 370 -11.19 11.55 -15.84
N ALA A 371 -10.05 10.96 -15.47
CA ALA A 371 -9.99 9.58 -15.02
C ALA A 371 -10.76 9.36 -13.71
N TYR A 372 -10.58 10.26 -12.71
CA TYR A 372 -11.37 10.17 -11.48
C TYR A 372 -12.86 10.28 -11.75
N LYS A 373 -13.29 11.21 -12.62
CA LYS A 373 -14.71 11.39 -12.97
C LYS A 373 -15.30 10.20 -13.73
N ALA A 374 -14.51 9.54 -14.57
CA ALA A 374 -14.91 8.30 -15.21
C ALA A 374 -15.10 7.16 -14.18
N ALA A 375 -14.18 7.00 -13.24
CA ALA A 375 -14.29 6.04 -12.15
C ALA A 375 -15.47 6.33 -11.22
N GLU A 376 -15.66 7.59 -10.81
CA GLU A 376 -16.80 8.04 -10.01
C GLU A 376 -18.14 7.65 -10.65
N LYS A 377 -18.28 7.91 -11.95
CA LYS A 377 -19.46 7.54 -12.71
C LYS A 377 -19.64 6.03 -12.81
N ALA A 378 -18.57 5.29 -13.09
CA ALA A 378 -18.60 3.84 -13.21
C ALA A 378 -19.02 3.17 -11.88
N MET A 379 -18.42 3.57 -10.77
CA MET A 379 -18.76 3.03 -9.46
C MET A 379 -20.19 3.46 -9.03
N THR A 380 -20.60 4.69 -9.33
CA THR A 380 -22.00 5.14 -9.06
C THR A 380 -23.02 4.27 -9.78
N GLU A 381 -22.76 3.89 -11.04
CA GLU A 381 -23.67 3.01 -11.79
C GLU A 381 -23.76 1.60 -11.21
N VAL A 382 -22.63 1.05 -10.72
CA VAL A 382 -22.57 -0.30 -10.14
C VAL A 382 -23.20 -0.35 -8.75
N TYR A 383 -22.87 0.60 -7.89
CA TYR A 383 -23.28 0.60 -6.47
C TYR A 383 -24.55 1.39 -6.18
N GLY A 384 -25.02 2.21 -7.11
CA GLY A 384 -26.23 3.03 -6.96
C GLY A 384 -26.03 4.30 -6.11
N ILE A 385 -24.82 4.53 -5.60
CA ILE A 385 -24.44 5.72 -4.84
C ILE A 385 -23.07 6.24 -5.29
N GLU A 386 -22.87 7.54 -5.18
CA GLU A 386 -21.60 8.19 -5.52
C GLU A 386 -20.48 7.73 -4.57
N PRO A 387 -19.34 7.26 -5.10
CA PRO A 387 -18.22 6.86 -4.26
C PRO A 387 -17.63 8.04 -3.49
N VAL A 388 -17.13 7.75 -2.30
CA VAL A 388 -16.48 8.75 -1.46
C VAL A 388 -15.00 8.85 -1.85
N PRO A 389 -14.47 10.06 -2.11
CA PRO A 389 -13.03 10.23 -2.24
C PRO A 389 -12.37 9.91 -0.90
N SER A 390 -11.43 8.99 -0.90
CA SER A 390 -10.68 8.59 0.28
C SER A 390 -9.17 8.83 0.08
N ARG A 391 -8.43 8.86 1.18
CA ARG A 391 -6.97 8.84 1.17
C ARG A 391 -6.48 7.71 2.05
N GLY A 392 -5.70 6.81 1.47
CA GLY A 392 -5.16 5.65 2.17
C GLY A 392 -4.10 6.04 3.18
N GLY A 393 -4.19 5.41 4.36
CA GLY A 393 -3.16 5.55 5.42
C GLY A 393 -1.92 4.71 5.16
N GLY A 394 -2.04 3.62 4.40
CA GLY A 394 -0.94 2.81 3.92
C GLY A 394 -0.18 3.47 2.79
N SER A 395 0.84 2.80 2.26
CA SER A 395 1.61 3.26 1.10
C SER A 395 1.84 2.09 0.15
N ILE A 396 1.72 2.37 -1.13
CA ILE A 396 2.22 1.52 -2.22
C ILE A 396 3.35 2.34 -2.87
N PRO A 397 4.59 2.25 -2.36
CA PRO A 397 5.68 3.17 -2.72
C PRO A 397 5.97 3.17 -4.21
N ILE A 398 5.83 2.04 -4.87
CA ILE A 398 6.10 1.90 -6.30
C ILE A 398 5.17 2.78 -7.16
N LEU A 399 3.93 3.07 -6.73
CA LEU A 399 3.02 3.94 -7.48
C LEU A 399 3.52 5.39 -7.52
N ALA A 400 4.12 5.88 -6.43
CA ALA A 400 4.77 7.18 -6.41
C ALA A 400 6.01 7.20 -7.34
N ASP A 401 6.79 6.12 -7.35
CA ASP A 401 7.91 5.98 -8.27
C ASP A 401 7.44 5.93 -9.74
N LEU A 402 6.40 5.17 -10.05
CA LEU A 402 5.83 5.13 -11.40
C LEU A 402 5.27 6.49 -11.81
N GLN A 403 4.56 7.21 -10.93
CA GLN A 403 4.11 8.58 -11.18
C GLN A 403 5.30 9.50 -11.53
N ARG A 404 6.37 9.46 -10.74
CA ARG A 404 7.59 10.26 -10.98
C ARG A 404 8.33 9.84 -12.27
N ILE A 405 8.44 8.54 -12.52
CA ILE A 405 9.16 7.99 -13.67
C ILE A 405 8.41 8.28 -14.98
N LEU A 406 7.12 8.03 -15.02
CA LEU A 406 6.29 8.10 -16.21
C LEU A 406 5.62 9.46 -16.41
N GLY A 407 5.48 10.26 -15.34
CA GLY A 407 4.80 11.56 -15.37
C GLY A 407 3.28 11.45 -15.50
N ILE A 408 2.68 10.35 -15.06
CA ILE A 408 1.25 10.06 -15.15
C ILE A 408 0.67 9.67 -13.78
N ASP A 409 -0.57 10.03 -13.52
CA ASP A 409 -1.19 9.82 -12.23
C ASP A 409 -1.69 8.37 -12.04
N PRO A 410 -1.57 7.77 -10.83
CA PRO A 410 -2.22 6.52 -10.49
C PRO A 410 -3.65 6.76 -9.98
N LEU A 411 -4.63 6.08 -10.56
CA LEU A 411 -6.03 6.04 -10.12
C LEU A 411 -6.32 4.70 -9.45
N LEU A 412 -6.72 4.74 -8.17
CA LEU A 412 -6.98 3.53 -7.40
C LEU A 412 -8.49 3.28 -7.24
N MET A 413 -8.97 2.24 -7.93
CA MET A 413 -10.32 1.71 -7.83
C MET A 413 -10.29 0.37 -7.10
N GLY A 414 -10.11 0.38 -5.78
CA GLY A 414 -10.07 -0.84 -4.98
C GLY A 414 -11.46 -1.38 -4.66
N PHE A 415 -11.54 -2.70 -4.48
CA PHE A 415 -12.78 -3.42 -4.21
C PHE A 415 -12.66 -4.38 -3.03
N GLY A 416 -11.50 -4.44 -2.39
CA GLY A 416 -11.30 -5.17 -1.15
C GLY A 416 -12.07 -4.55 0.02
N LEU A 417 -12.19 -5.29 1.10
CA LEU A 417 -12.84 -4.85 2.35
C LEU A 417 -11.95 -5.21 3.54
N GLU A 418 -12.07 -4.48 4.63
CA GLU A 418 -11.31 -4.77 5.86
C GLU A 418 -11.54 -6.20 6.40
N ARG A 419 -12.77 -6.72 6.22
CA ARG A 419 -13.12 -8.09 6.60
C ARG A 419 -12.40 -9.19 5.80
N ASP A 420 -11.77 -8.85 4.69
CA ASP A 420 -11.14 -9.82 3.79
C ASP A 420 -9.80 -10.31 4.35
N THR A 421 -9.34 -9.72 5.46
CA THR A 421 -8.19 -10.17 6.27
C THR A 421 -6.91 -10.39 5.45
N ILE A 422 -6.61 -9.45 4.55
CA ILE A 422 -5.35 -9.46 3.79
C ILE A 422 -4.14 -9.57 4.74
N HIS A 423 -3.06 -10.21 4.31
CA HIS A 423 -1.85 -10.52 5.11
C HIS A 423 -2.08 -11.42 6.33
N SER A 424 -3.30 -11.93 6.53
CA SER A 424 -3.66 -12.80 7.66
C SER A 424 -4.15 -14.17 7.21
N PRO A 425 -4.20 -15.19 8.08
CA PRO A 425 -4.87 -16.45 7.77
C PRO A 425 -6.35 -16.24 7.42
N ASN A 426 -6.85 -17.11 6.53
CA ASN A 426 -8.22 -17.07 5.99
C ASN A 426 -8.53 -15.81 5.17
N GLU A 427 -7.54 -15.26 4.49
CA GLU A 427 -7.78 -14.23 3.47
C GLU A 427 -8.91 -14.66 2.55
N SER A 428 -9.79 -13.70 2.25
CA SER A 428 -10.98 -13.97 1.46
C SER A 428 -11.30 -12.82 0.50
N TYR A 429 -12.11 -13.10 -0.50
CA TYR A 429 -12.63 -12.09 -1.40
C TYR A 429 -14.09 -12.35 -1.73
N LEU A 430 -14.95 -11.40 -1.44
CA LEU A 430 -16.38 -11.52 -1.72
C LEU A 430 -16.66 -11.61 -3.22
N LEU A 431 -17.39 -12.64 -3.65
CA LEU A 431 -17.83 -12.80 -5.04
C LEU A 431 -18.60 -11.59 -5.57
N LYS A 432 -19.40 -10.97 -4.70
CA LYS A 432 -20.13 -9.75 -5.03
C LYS A 432 -19.17 -8.62 -5.43
N GLN A 433 -18.05 -8.46 -4.69
CA GLN A 433 -17.05 -7.43 -4.95
C GLN A 433 -16.22 -7.76 -6.20
N LEU A 434 -15.82 -9.01 -6.37
CA LEU A 434 -15.12 -9.48 -7.56
C LEU A 434 -15.92 -9.16 -8.84
N PHE A 435 -17.24 -9.46 -8.86
CA PHE A 435 -18.06 -9.20 -10.03
C PHE A 435 -18.42 -7.72 -10.20
N ALA A 436 -18.65 -6.99 -9.10
CA ALA A 436 -18.87 -5.55 -9.13
C ALA A 436 -17.64 -4.80 -9.64
N GLY A 437 -16.44 -5.25 -9.26
CA GLY A 437 -15.17 -4.70 -9.74
C GLY A 437 -14.99 -4.90 -11.25
N MET A 438 -15.24 -6.12 -11.76
CA MET A 438 -15.22 -6.38 -13.21
C MET A 438 -16.18 -5.45 -13.97
N GLU A 439 -17.38 -5.22 -13.42
CA GLU A 439 -18.38 -4.32 -14.03
C GLU A 439 -17.92 -2.86 -13.98
N ALA A 440 -17.42 -2.39 -12.83
CA ALA A 440 -16.97 -1.02 -12.66
C ALA A 440 -15.76 -0.68 -13.55
N ILE A 441 -14.79 -1.61 -13.68
CA ILE A 441 -13.63 -1.44 -14.56
C ILE A 441 -14.06 -1.40 -16.05
N ALA A 442 -15.00 -2.27 -16.46
CA ALA A 442 -15.53 -2.23 -17.83
C ALA A 442 -16.29 -0.91 -18.11
N LEU A 443 -17.00 -0.39 -17.13
CA LEU A 443 -17.68 0.92 -17.24
C LEU A 443 -16.66 2.06 -17.20
N PHE A 444 -15.57 1.96 -16.46
CA PHE A 444 -14.50 2.93 -16.50
C PHE A 444 -13.97 3.10 -17.94
N TYR A 445 -13.62 2.01 -18.64
CA TYR A 445 -13.21 2.06 -20.05
C TYR A 445 -14.27 2.66 -20.98
N ARG A 446 -15.53 2.63 -20.59
CA ARG A 446 -16.61 3.24 -21.38
C ARG A 446 -16.73 4.73 -21.14
N TYR A 447 -16.39 5.23 -19.96
CA TYR A 447 -16.58 6.61 -19.54
C TYR A 447 -15.33 7.47 -19.64
N TYR A 448 -14.15 6.85 -19.59
CA TYR A 448 -12.86 7.51 -19.77
C TYR A 448 -12.59 7.77 -21.22
#